data_63c40f2d2d41177ee7c036dd2fb5d557
#
_entry.id   63c40f2d2d41177ee7c036dd2fb5d557
#
_cell.length_a   1.000
_cell.length_b   1.000
_cell.length_c   1.000
_cell.angle_alpha   90.00
_cell.angle_beta   90.00
_cell.angle_gamma   90.00
#
_symmetry.space_group_name_H-M   'P 1'
#
loop_
_entity.id
_entity.type
_entity.pdbx_description
1 polymer ?
#
loop_
_entity_poly.entity_id
_entity_poly.type
_entity_poly.pdbx_seq_one_letter_code
_entity_poly.pdbx_strand_id
1 'polypeptide(L)'
;MKHTERIVILDFGSQVTQLIARRLREMGIYCEILPFTARIADIQTPETKGIVLSGGPASVIEEGSPHPDEALYESGLPIFGICYGMQLIGQHYGSPVVPGSQGEYGPATISLHGDGSVWSGLGDKMDVWMSHGDHIEQVQEPLTQIAGSSAGIVAALAHRERRVYGVQFHPEVTHTPRGADLLRNFAVNVCGCTGGWSMESFVEQAVKEIRAAVGKSRVICATSGGLDSTVTAALVGKAIGRQLISLYVDTGLGRKGEREEIEELLAGHEHIQVRVVDASEEFFRELKGVTEPECKRKIIGRTFIEVFQREATALDGVEYLAQGTIYPDVIESVSVRGPSATIKSHHNVGGLPETLHLKLIEPLRELFKDETRKVGALLGLPETILYRHPFPGPGLAVRILGEVTRERCDTLRDADAIFIDELRRAGWYAKTRQAFVVLLPVKAVGVMGDQRTYENACVLRAVDTDDFMTADFTRLPFDLLSRVASRIANEVRGINRVTYDITSKPPATVEWE
;
A
#
# COMPACT_ATOMS: atom_id res chain seq x y z
N MET A 1 10.38 11.49 11.97
CA MET A 1 10.21 11.41 13.45
C MET A 1 11.49 10.90 14.12
N LYS A 2 11.79 11.31 15.37
CA LYS A 2 12.89 10.70 16.14
C LYS A 2 12.34 9.50 16.90
N HIS A 3 12.62 8.31 16.40
CA HIS A 3 12.31 7.07 17.09
C HIS A 3 13.42 6.74 18.08
N THR A 4 13.11 6.12 19.22
CA THR A 4 14.09 5.74 20.24
C THR A 4 14.84 4.47 19.84
N GLU A 5 14.24 3.66 18.99
CA GLU A 5 14.80 2.41 18.46
C GLU A 5 14.24 2.14 17.07
N ARG A 6 15.05 1.55 16.17
CA ARG A 6 14.62 1.09 14.85
C ARG A 6 15.35 -0.18 14.44
N ILE A 7 14.68 -0.99 13.60
CA ILE A 7 15.32 -2.03 12.78
C ILE A 7 15.37 -1.54 11.35
N VAL A 8 16.54 -1.63 10.71
CA VAL A 8 16.69 -1.29 9.30
C VAL A 8 16.55 -2.56 8.48
N ILE A 9 15.73 -2.50 7.43
CA ILE A 9 15.54 -3.58 6.45
C ILE A 9 16.19 -3.12 5.16
N LEU A 10 17.18 -3.86 4.65
CA LEU A 10 17.77 -3.62 3.34
C LEU A 10 16.99 -4.41 2.29
N ASP A 11 16.50 -3.70 1.28
CA ASP A 11 15.68 -4.27 0.22
C ASP A 11 16.55 -4.69 -0.98
N PHE A 12 16.58 -6.00 -1.25
CA PHE A 12 17.26 -6.62 -2.38
C PHE A 12 16.30 -6.91 -3.54
N GLY A 13 15.11 -6.30 -3.56
CA GLY A 13 14.14 -6.41 -4.63
C GLY A 13 13.10 -7.53 -4.42
N SER A 14 12.94 -8.02 -3.21
CA SER A 14 11.89 -9.00 -2.90
C SER A 14 10.50 -8.36 -2.95
N GLN A 15 9.55 -9.05 -3.57
CA GLN A 15 8.14 -8.64 -3.56
C GLN A 15 7.51 -8.65 -2.15
N VAL A 16 8.13 -9.36 -1.20
CA VAL A 16 7.63 -9.53 0.17
C VAL A 16 8.41 -8.73 1.22
N THR A 17 9.35 -7.86 0.83
CA THR A 17 10.12 -7.01 1.78
C THR A 17 9.20 -6.20 2.70
N GLN A 18 8.10 -5.67 2.17
CA GLN A 18 7.12 -4.92 2.97
C GLN A 18 6.43 -5.77 4.05
N LEU A 19 6.32 -7.09 3.85
CA LEU A 19 5.75 -7.99 4.86
C LEU A 19 6.67 -8.12 6.08
N ILE A 20 8.00 -8.09 5.88
CA ILE A 20 8.96 -8.06 7.00
C ILE A 20 8.68 -6.85 7.89
N ALA A 21 8.58 -5.66 7.27
CA ALA A 21 8.29 -4.43 7.98
C ALA A 21 6.94 -4.49 8.71
N ARG A 22 5.90 -4.99 8.06
CA ARG A 22 4.58 -5.15 8.67
C ARG A 22 4.63 -6.05 9.91
N ARG A 23 5.31 -7.20 9.84
CA ARG A 23 5.46 -8.11 10.99
C ARG A 23 6.15 -7.43 12.17
N LEU A 24 7.22 -6.69 11.93
CA LEU A 24 7.90 -5.93 12.99
C LEU A 24 7.00 -4.83 13.59
N ARG A 25 6.27 -4.09 12.75
CA ARG A 25 5.33 -3.04 13.18
C ARG A 25 4.14 -3.60 13.98
N GLU A 26 3.60 -4.75 13.60
CA GLU A 26 2.56 -5.48 14.34
C GLU A 26 3.01 -5.85 15.77
N MET A 27 4.31 -5.99 16.00
CA MET A 27 4.91 -6.26 17.32
C MET A 27 5.24 -4.98 18.10
N GLY A 28 4.89 -3.81 17.58
CA GLY A 28 5.22 -2.52 18.19
C GLY A 28 6.67 -2.08 17.98
N ILE A 29 7.36 -2.59 16.96
CA ILE A 29 8.76 -2.28 16.67
C ILE A 29 8.83 -1.41 15.43
N TYR A 30 9.38 -0.20 15.57
CA TYR A 30 9.60 0.66 14.40
C TYR A 30 10.68 0.08 13.50
N CYS A 31 10.43 0.11 12.19
CA CYS A 31 11.39 -0.31 11.18
C CYS A 31 11.32 0.57 9.94
N GLU A 32 12.41 0.62 9.22
CA GLU A 32 12.58 1.41 8.00
C GLU A 32 13.18 0.53 6.90
N ILE A 33 12.63 0.62 5.69
CA ILE A 33 13.16 -0.06 4.51
C ILE A 33 14.08 0.91 3.78
N LEU A 34 15.32 0.51 3.56
CA LEU A 34 16.32 1.23 2.78
C LEU A 34 16.74 0.37 1.58
N PRO A 35 17.18 1.00 0.47
CA PRO A 35 17.76 0.25 -0.64
C PRO A 35 19.03 -0.48 -0.20
N PHE A 36 19.33 -1.62 -0.81
CA PHE A 36 20.55 -2.40 -0.52
C PHE A 36 21.84 -1.58 -0.67
N THR A 37 21.82 -0.51 -1.48
CA THR A 37 22.94 0.42 -1.70
C THR A 37 23.14 1.44 -0.57
N ALA A 38 22.32 1.41 0.49
CA ALA A 38 22.46 2.31 1.63
C ALA A 38 23.82 2.08 2.31
N ARG A 39 24.51 3.19 2.61
CA ARG A 39 25.83 3.12 3.26
C ARG A 39 25.68 2.86 4.74
N ILE A 40 26.67 2.20 5.33
CA ILE A 40 26.66 1.91 6.77
C ILE A 40 26.49 3.17 7.62
N ALA A 41 27.01 4.32 7.18
CA ALA A 41 26.86 5.60 7.88
C ALA A 41 25.40 6.08 7.94
N ASP A 42 24.57 5.70 6.99
CA ASP A 42 23.15 6.05 6.95
C ASP A 42 22.31 5.04 7.78
N ILE A 43 22.84 3.84 7.97
CA ILE A 43 22.21 2.74 8.71
C ILE A 43 22.55 2.82 10.21
N GLN A 44 23.83 2.96 10.55
CA GLN A 44 24.36 2.90 11.92
C GLN A 44 24.16 4.22 12.66
N THR A 45 22.95 4.42 13.18
CA THR A 45 22.63 5.55 14.07
C THR A 45 22.40 5.05 15.51
N PRO A 46 22.37 5.94 16.51
CA PRO A 46 22.14 5.53 17.91
C PRO A 46 20.84 4.76 18.13
N GLU A 47 19.85 4.99 17.29
CA GLU A 47 18.53 4.36 17.35
C GLU A 47 18.51 2.97 16.69
N THR A 48 19.49 2.65 15.83
CA THR A 48 19.51 1.38 15.10
C THR A 48 19.88 0.22 16.03
N LYS A 49 18.98 -0.74 16.19
CA LYS A 49 19.14 -1.91 17.04
C LYS A 49 19.52 -3.17 16.29
N GLY A 50 19.20 -3.23 15.00
CA GLY A 50 19.50 -4.39 14.17
C GLY A 50 19.20 -4.14 12.70
N ILE A 51 19.67 -5.07 11.87
CA ILE A 51 19.56 -5.01 10.42
C ILE A 51 18.93 -6.31 9.91
N VAL A 52 17.97 -6.21 8.98
CA VAL A 52 17.42 -7.34 8.26
C VAL A 52 17.82 -7.21 6.80
N LEU A 53 18.40 -8.26 6.23
CA LEU A 53 18.67 -8.39 4.80
C LEU A 53 17.50 -9.18 4.19
N SER A 54 16.74 -8.56 3.29
CA SER A 54 15.57 -9.19 2.69
C SER A 54 15.94 -10.32 1.72
N GLY A 55 14.95 -11.05 1.26
CA GLY A 55 15.05 -11.86 0.06
C GLY A 55 15.27 -11.02 -1.20
N GLY A 56 15.51 -11.67 -2.33
CA GLY A 56 15.67 -11.03 -3.63
C GLY A 56 15.51 -12.02 -4.78
N PRO A 57 15.22 -11.53 -6.00
CA PRO A 57 15.06 -12.37 -7.17
C PRO A 57 16.39 -12.78 -7.83
N ALA A 58 17.48 -12.11 -7.47
CA ALA A 58 18.80 -12.36 -8.02
C ALA A 58 19.48 -13.59 -7.41
N SER A 59 20.51 -14.11 -8.06
CA SER A 59 21.42 -15.10 -7.50
C SER A 59 22.71 -14.43 -7.01
N VAL A 60 23.17 -14.75 -5.81
CA VAL A 60 24.40 -14.16 -5.24
C VAL A 60 25.67 -14.55 -5.99
N ILE A 61 25.61 -15.61 -6.83
CA ILE A 61 26.73 -16.09 -7.64
C ILE A 61 26.79 -15.43 -9.02
N GLU A 62 25.76 -14.66 -9.41
CA GLU A 62 25.78 -13.94 -10.68
C GLU A 62 26.61 -12.67 -10.60
N GLU A 63 27.32 -12.35 -11.67
CA GLU A 63 28.10 -11.12 -11.78
C GLU A 63 27.16 -9.89 -11.74
N GLY A 64 27.46 -8.93 -10.87
CA GLY A 64 26.65 -7.73 -10.69
C GLY A 64 25.42 -7.93 -9.79
N SER A 65 25.31 -9.05 -9.09
CA SER A 65 24.26 -9.28 -8.10
C SER A 65 24.26 -8.21 -7.00
N PRO A 66 23.10 -7.88 -6.42
CA PRO A 66 22.97 -6.86 -5.37
C PRO A 66 23.73 -7.25 -4.10
N HIS A 67 24.68 -6.43 -3.67
CA HIS A 67 25.42 -6.60 -2.41
C HIS A 67 25.25 -5.36 -1.52
N PRO A 68 25.20 -5.51 -0.19
CA PRO A 68 25.20 -4.38 0.74
C PRO A 68 26.60 -3.79 0.86
N ASP A 69 26.71 -2.65 1.55
CA ASP A 69 28.01 -2.12 1.99
C ASP A 69 28.72 -3.15 2.87
N GLU A 70 29.91 -3.58 2.48
CA GLU A 70 30.73 -4.58 3.20
C GLU A 70 30.97 -4.21 4.68
N ALA A 71 31.07 -2.92 4.98
CA ALA A 71 31.24 -2.43 6.35
C ALA A 71 30.07 -2.79 7.28
N LEU A 72 28.92 -3.20 6.72
CA LEU A 72 27.76 -3.66 7.47
C LEU A 72 28.10 -4.86 8.36
N TYR A 73 28.85 -5.82 7.86
CA TYR A 73 29.20 -7.03 8.60
C TYR A 73 30.15 -6.76 9.78
N GLU A 74 30.88 -5.64 9.74
CA GLU A 74 31.78 -5.20 10.80
C GLU A 74 31.16 -4.16 11.77
N SER A 75 29.89 -3.78 11.53
CA SER A 75 29.19 -2.76 12.31
C SER A 75 28.96 -3.12 13.79
N GLY A 76 29.02 -4.41 14.13
CA GLY A 76 28.67 -4.91 15.46
C GLY A 76 27.15 -4.95 15.74
N LEU A 77 26.31 -4.47 14.81
CA LEU A 77 24.86 -4.58 14.92
C LEU A 77 24.40 -6.02 14.68
N PRO A 78 23.31 -6.46 15.33
CA PRO A 78 22.65 -7.71 14.98
C PRO A 78 22.19 -7.72 13.51
N ILE A 79 22.43 -8.83 12.80
CA ILE A 79 22.04 -9.00 11.39
C ILE A 79 21.19 -10.26 11.23
N PHE A 80 20.10 -10.16 10.46
CA PHE A 80 19.23 -11.29 10.13
C PHE A 80 19.01 -11.34 8.62
N GLY A 81 19.49 -12.39 7.96
CA GLY A 81 19.32 -12.61 6.53
C GLY A 81 18.14 -13.54 6.22
N ILE A 82 17.31 -13.18 5.25
CA ILE A 82 16.19 -13.98 4.77
C ILE A 82 16.45 -14.38 3.32
N CYS A 83 16.43 -15.68 3.03
CA CYS A 83 16.62 -16.25 1.70
C CYS A 83 17.90 -15.70 1.02
N TYR A 84 17.79 -14.78 0.08
CA TYR A 84 18.93 -14.10 -0.54
C TYR A 84 19.86 -13.45 0.52
N GLY A 85 19.29 -12.81 1.54
CA GLY A 85 20.05 -12.21 2.63
C GLY A 85 20.86 -13.23 3.45
N MET A 86 20.33 -14.46 3.63
CA MET A 86 21.12 -15.55 4.24
C MET A 86 22.27 -15.99 3.34
N GLN A 87 22.05 -16.07 2.04
CA GLN A 87 23.08 -16.45 1.07
C GLN A 87 24.21 -15.40 1.02
N LEU A 88 23.89 -14.10 1.10
CA LEU A 88 24.88 -13.04 1.23
C LEU A 88 25.74 -13.19 2.51
N ILE A 89 25.11 -13.51 3.65
CA ILE A 89 25.85 -13.80 4.90
C ILE A 89 26.75 -15.02 4.70
N GLY A 90 26.21 -16.09 4.12
CA GLY A 90 27.01 -17.29 3.84
C GLY A 90 28.24 -17.00 2.98
N GLN A 91 28.04 -16.32 1.88
CA GLN A 91 29.12 -15.94 0.95
C GLN A 91 30.17 -15.05 1.62
N HIS A 92 29.76 -14.03 2.38
CA HIS A 92 30.67 -13.13 3.10
C HIS A 92 31.58 -13.89 4.06
N TYR A 93 31.08 -14.90 4.76
CA TYR A 93 31.85 -15.72 5.68
C TYR A 93 32.42 -17.01 5.06
N GLY A 94 32.48 -17.09 3.72
CA GLY A 94 33.17 -18.16 3.00
C GLY A 94 32.39 -19.46 2.82
N SER A 95 31.11 -19.49 3.13
CA SER A 95 30.24 -20.64 2.86
C SER A 95 29.78 -20.63 1.41
N PRO A 96 30.07 -21.69 0.60
CA PRO A 96 29.74 -21.71 -0.82
C PRO A 96 28.22 -21.75 -1.05
N VAL A 97 27.74 -20.87 -1.92
CA VAL A 97 26.38 -20.90 -2.46
C VAL A 97 26.42 -21.56 -3.81
N VAL A 98 25.57 -22.53 -4.03
CA VAL A 98 25.49 -23.31 -5.28
C VAL A 98 24.09 -23.27 -5.87
N PRO A 99 23.95 -23.35 -7.20
CA PRO A 99 22.65 -23.52 -7.82
C PRO A 99 22.04 -24.86 -7.43
N GLY A 100 20.79 -24.85 -6.98
CA GLY A 100 20.05 -26.08 -6.70
C GLY A 100 19.78 -26.86 -8.00
N SER A 101 20.02 -28.16 -7.97
CA SER A 101 19.60 -29.06 -9.07
C SER A 101 18.07 -29.14 -9.20
N GLN A 102 17.37 -28.93 -8.10
CA GLN A 102 15.93 -28.71 -7.99
C GLN A 102 15.70 -27.66 -6.89
N GLY A 103 15.01 -26.57 -7.20
CA GLY A 103 14.65 -25.55 -6.20
C GLY A 103 13.65 -26.10 -5.20
N GLU A 104 13.66 -25.58 -3.96
CA GLU A 104 12.61 -25.86 -2.97
C GLU A 104 11.55 -24.76 -3.02
N TYR A 105 10.32 -25.12 -3.37
CA TYR A 105 9.17 -24.21 -3.43
C TYR A 105 7.98 -24.82 -2.70
N GLY A 106 7.37 -24.03 -1.79
CA GLY A 106 6.20 -24.44 -1.05
C GLY A 106 6.47 -24.84 0.41
N PRO A 107 5.54 -25.59 1.03
CA PRO A 107 5.63 -25.95 2.43
C PRO A 107 6.75 -26.98 2.67
N ALA A 108 7.54 -26.77 3.72
CA ALA A 108 8.57 -27.69 4.18
C ALA A 108 8.60 -27.72 5.72
N THR A 109 9.06 -28.82 6.29
CA THR A 109 9.32 -28.93 7.74
C THR A 109 10.83 -28.94 7.96
N ILE A 110 11.32 -28.07 8.84
CA ILE A 110 12.73 -27.99 9.24
C ILE A 110 12.93 -28.51 10.65
N SER A 111 14.10 -29.06 10.91
CA SER A 111 14.54 -29.45 12.25
C SER A 111 15.47 -28.36 12.79
N LEU A 112 15.17 -27.87 14.00
CA LEU A 112 15.93 -26.81 14.67
C LEU A 112 17.05 -27.44 15.51
N HIS A 113 18.23 -26.80 15.50
CA HIS A 113 19.41 -27.25 16.23
C HIS A 113 19.99 -26.12 17.05
N GLY A 114 20.57 -26.45 18.22
CA GLY A 114 21.22 -25.47 19.09
C GLY A 114 20.24 -24.64 19.94
N ASP A 115 20.79 -23.82 20.80
CA ASP A 115 20.08 -22.98 21.77
C ASP A 115 19.96 -21.53 21.31
N GLY A 116 19.99 -21.29 20.00
CA GLY A 116 19.95 -19.93 19.44
C GLY A 116 18.79 -19.11 19.99
N SER A 117 19.08 -17.90 20.47
CA SER A 117 18.08 -16.96 21.00
C SER A 117 16.93 -16.69 20.01
N VAL A 118 17.17 -16.89 18.69
CA VAL A 118 16.15 -16.80 17.64
C VAL A 118 15.13 -17.93 17.67
N TRP A 119 15.48 -19.12 18.23
CA TRP A 119 14.59 -20.29 18.32
C TRP A 119 13.78 -20.37 19.62
N SER A 120 13.91 -19.38 20.50
CA SER A 120 13.22 -19.40 21.79
C SER A 120 11.72 -19.65 21.65
N GLY A 121 11.24 -20.72 22.28
CA GLY A 121 9.82 -21.11 22.28
C GLY A 121 9.29 -21.72 20.98
N LEU A 122 10.16 -22.00 19.99
CA LEU A 122 9.72 -22.56 18.70
C LEU A 122 9.71 -24.10 18.65
N GLY A 123 10.30 -24.77 19.65
CA GLY A 123 10.38 -26.24 19.73
C GLY A 123 11.52 -26.81 18.87
N ASP A 124 11.42 -28.10 18.50
CA ASP A 124 12.49 -28.81 17.77
C ASP A 124 12.25 -28.85 16.25
N LYS A 125 11.03 -28.53 15.80
CA LYS A 125 10.65 -28.51 14.40
C LYS A 125 9.75 -27.32 14.10
N MET A 126 9.79 -26.86 12.85
CA MET A 126 8.98 -25.74 12.39
C MET A 126 8.54 -25.95 10.94
N ASP A 127 7.25 -25.70 10.67
CA ASP A 127 6.73 -25.65 9.31
C ASP A 127 7.01 -24.28 8.72
N VAL A 128 7.58 -24.26 7.51
CA VAL A 128 8.08 -23.07 6.85
C VAL A 128 7.70 -23.05 5.37
N TRP A 129 7.78 -21.87 4.76
CA TRP A 129 7.60 -21.70 3.33
C TRP A 129 8.96 -21.46 2.65
N MET A 130 9.35 -22.39 1.79
CA MET A 130 10.56 -22.29 0.96
C MET A 130 10.22 -21.65 -0.38
N SER A 131 11.15 -20.86 -0.91
CA SER A 131 11.05 -20.26 -2.24
C SER A 131 12.45 -19.86 -2.74
N HIS A 132 13.26 -20.85 -3.12
CA HIS A 132 14.64 -20.61 -3.57
C HIS A 132 15.11 -21.63 -4.60
N GLY A 133 15.98 -21.19 -5.50
CA GLY A 133 16.73 -22.04 -6.42
C GLY A 133 18.12 -22.35 -5.88
N ASP A 134 18.83 -21.32 -5.41
CA ASP A 134 20.18 -21.45 -4.86
C ASP A 134 20.14 -21.76 -3.37
N HIS A 135 21.19 -22.41 -2.86
CA HIS A 135 21.31 -22.71 -1.43
C HIS A 135 22.78 -22.78 -1.00
N ILE A 136 23.02 -22.68 0.31
CA ILE A 136 24.33 -22.91 0.90
C ILE A 136 24.59 -24.41 0.92
N GLU A 137 25.65 -24.85 0.23
CA GLU A 137 26.02 -26.27 0.12
C GLU A 137 26.57 -26.79 1.46
N GLN A 138 27.47 -26.04 2.06
CA GLN A 138 28.13 -26.37 3.33
C GLN A 138 28.42 -25.09 4.12
N VAL A 139 28.06 -25.11 5.40
CA VAL A 139 28.37 -24.01 6.31
C VAL A 139 29.85 -24.08 6.73
N GLN A 140 30.60 -22.99 6.52
CA GLN A 140 32.00 -22.84 6.90
C GLN A 140 32.16 -22.01 8.19
N GLU A 141 33.19 -22.29 8.98
CA GLU A 141 33.53 -21.44 10.11
C GLU A 141 33.82 -19.99 9.66
N PRO A 142 33.38 -18.97 10.41
CA PRO A 142 32.84 -19.02 11.77
C PRO A 142 31.32 -19.26 11.89
N LEU A 143 30.65 -19.55 10.79
CA LEU A 143 29.22 -19.88 10.80
C LEU A 143 28.99 -21.32 11.28
N THR A 144 27.78 -21.56 11.81
CA THR A 144 27.29 -22.88 12.17
C THR A 144 25.86 -23.06 11.68
N GLN A 145 25.53 -24.26 11.25
CA GLN A 145 24.16 -24.61 10.87
C GLN A 145 23.30 -24.75 12.14
N ILE A 146 22.16 -24.03 12.17
CA ILE A 146 21.21 -24.04 13.29
C ILE A 146 19.82 -24.58 12.89
N ALA A 147 19.59 -24.88 11.62
CA ALA A 147 18.44 -25.68 11.15
C ALA A 147 18.73 -26.36 9.83
N GLY A 148 18.05 -27.51 9.59
CA GLY A 148 18.13 -28.24 8.34
C GLY A 148 16.75 -28.67 7.84
N SER A 149 16.57 -28.71 6.51
CA SER A 149 15.35 -29.26 5.90
C SER A 149 15.41 -30.77 5.83
N SER A 150 14.26 -31.42 5.62
CA SER A 150 14.20 -32.88 5.40
C SER A 150 14.90 -33.32 4.10
N ALA A 151 15.13 -32.41 3.17
CA ALA A 151 15.88 -32.62 1.94
C ALA A 151 17.41 -32.49 2.13
N GLY A 152 17.88 -32.21 3.36
CA GLY A 152 19.30 -32.05 3.68
C GLY A 152 19.87 -30.66 3.39
N ILE A 153 19.03 -29.68 3.08
CA ILE A 153 19.45 -28.29 2.80
C ILE A 153 19.64 -27.53 4.12
N VAL A 154 20.65 -26.66 4.15
CA VAL A 154 20.89 -25.71 5.24
C VAL A 154 19.74 -24.72 5.32
N ALA A 155 18.82 -24.92 6.28
CA ALA A 155 17.64 -24.08 6.44
C ALA A 155 17.90 -22.83 7.27
N ALA A 156 18.92 -22.85 8.15
CA ALA A 156 19.35 -21.66 8.89
C ALA A 156 20.80 -21.79 9.37
N LEU A 157 21.43 -20.62 9.56
CA LEU A 157 22.78 -20.50 10.07
C LEU A 157 22.89 -19.38 11.11
N ALA A 158 23.95 -19.45 11.93
CA ALA A 158 24.33 -18.39 12.85
C ALA A 158 25.84 -18.27 12.95
N HIS A 159 26.33 -17.06 13.22
CA HIS A 159 27.73 -16.82 13.54
C HIS A 159 27.98 -17.16 15.02
N ARG A 160 29.08 -17.86 15.33
CA ARG A 160 29.37 -18.36 16.69
C ARG A 160 29.56 -17.25 17.73
N GLU A 161 30.17 -16.14 17.34
CA GLU A 161 30.58 -15.07 18.27
C GLU A 161 29.82 -13.76 18.02
N ARG A 162 29.21 -13.59 16.84
CA ARG A 162 28.48 -12.37 16.47
C ARG A 162 26.98 -12.64 16.44
N ARG A 163 26.20 -11.61 16.62
CA ARG A 163 24.73 -11.69 16.53
C ARG A 163 24.26 -11.66 15.08
N VAL A 164 24.76 -12.59 14.25
CA VAL A 164 24.45 -12.72 12.83
C VAL A 164 23.74 -14.05 12.61
N TYR A 165 22.56 -13.98 11.99
CA TYR A 165 21.68 -15.12 11.74
C TYR A 165 21.17 -15.06 10.30
N GLY A 166 20.84 -16.23 9.74
CA GLY A 166 20.21 -16.31 8.42
C GLY A 166 19.27 -17.50 8.33
N VAL A 167 18.18 -17.33 7.60
CA VAL A 167 17.20 -18.37 7.29
C VAL A 167 16.96 -18.44 5.79
N GLN A 168 16.87 -19.67 5.22
CA GLN A 168 16.64 -19.87 3.79
C GLN A 168 15.15 -19.68 3.41
N PHE A 169 14.25 -19.88 4.36
CA PHE A 169 12.80 -19.75 4.19
C PHE A 169 12.32 -18.32 4.48
N HIS A 170 11.04 -18.07 4.22
CA HIS A 170 10.40 -16.78 4.40
C HIS A 170 9.56 -16.73 5.71
N PRO A 171 10.08 -16.16 6.80
CA PRO A 171 9.34 -16.05 8.06
C PRO A 171 8.23 -14.98 8.02
N GLU A 172 8.29 -14.03 7.07
CA GLU A 172 7.36 -12.92 6.94
C GLU A 172 6.00 -13.33 6.34
N VAL A 173 5.94 -14.44 5.60
CA VAL A 173 4.71 -14.86 4.92
C VAL A 173 3.77 -15.66 5.83
N THR A 174 2.47 -15.64 5.53
CA THR A 174 1.44 -16.34 6.31
C THR A 174 1.59 -17.86 6.30
N HIS A 175 2.25 -18.39 5.27
CA HIS A 175 2.50 -19.83 5.10
C HIS A 175 3.64 -20.36 5.99
N THR A 176 4.32 -19.49 6.74
CA THR A 176 5.23 -19.84 7.84
C THR A 176 4.54 -19.51 9.17
N PRO A 177 3.79 -20.45 9.78
CA PRO A 177 2.86 -20.14 10.88
C PRO A 177 3.55 -19.51 12.11
N ARG A 178 4.80 -19.93 12.42
CA ARG A 178 5.58 -19.41 13.55
C ARG A 178 6.63 -18.38 13.12
N GLY A 179 6.55 -17.86 11.88
CA GLY A 179 7.51 -16.90 11.35
C GLY A 179 7.52 -15.56 12.11
N ALA A 180 6.35 -15.09 12.55
CA ALA A 180 6.24 -13.90 13.39
C ALA A 180 6.97 -14.07 14.74
N ASP A 181 6.90 -15.25 15.36
CA ASP A 181 7.61 -15.51 16.61
C ASP A 181 9.13 -15.49 16.41
N LEU A 182 9.61 -16.03 15.29
CA LEU A 182 11.03 -15.97 14.92
C LEU A 182 11.52 -14.53 14.75
N LEU A 183 10.78 -13.71 13.99
CA LEU A 183 11.11 -12.29 13.82
C LEU A 183 11.05 -11.53 15.15
N ARG A 184 10.08 -11.86 16.03
CA ARG A 184 10.02 -11.32 17.40
C ARG A 184 11.26 -11.69 18.20
N ASN A 185 11.68 -12.96 18.15
CA ASN A 185 12.89 -13.41 18.86
C ASN A 185 14.13 -12.65 18.39
N PHE A 186 14.29 -12.46 17.08
CA PHE A 186 15.37 -11.62 16.57
C PHE A 186 15.27 -10.19 17.10
N ALA A 187 14.13 -9.54 16.95
CA ALA A 187 13.98 -8.14 17.31
C ALA A 187 14.09 -7.90 18.82
N VAL A 188 13.50 -8.77 19.66
CA VAL A 188 13.46 -8.57 21.12
C VAL A 188 14.66 -9.23 21.81
N ASN A 189 14.89 -10.54 21.55
CA ASN A 189 15.91 -11.28 22.30
C ASN A 189 17.34 -10.99 21.80
N VAL A 190 17.50 -10.74 20.47
CA VAL A 190 18.82 -10.52 19.87
C VAL A 190 19.15 -9.03 19.76
N CYS A 191 18.22 -8.21 19.24
CA CYS A 191 18.42 -6.77 19.07
C CYS A 191 18.14 -5.96 20.35
N GLY A 192 17.39 -6.53 21.31
CA GLY A 192 17.01 -5.85 22.54
C GLY A 192 15.99 -4.73 22.34
N CYS A 193 15.16 -4.83 21.30
CA CYS A 193 14.06 -3.89 21.11
C CYS A 193 13.01 -4.07 22.22
N THR A 194 12.53 -2.96 22.74
CA THR A 194 11.56 -2.93 23.84
C THR A 194 10.13 -2.73 23.36
N GLY A 195 9.95 -2.32 22.10
CA GLY A 195 8.69 -1.86 21.57
C GLY A 195 8.45 -0.38 21.85
N GLY A 196 7.29 0.10 21.53
CA GLY A 196 6.94 1.52 21.74
C GLY A 196 6.40 2.18 20.48
N TRP A 197 6.45 1.50 19.35
CA TRP A 197 5.73 1.92 18.16
C TRP A 197 4.25 1.62 18.34
N SER A 198 3.47 2.65 18.66
CA SER A 198 2.01 2.58 18.73
C SER A 198 1.40 3.77 18.00
N MET A 199 0.16 3.63 17.56
CA MET A 199 -0.51 4.71 16.84
C MET A 199 -0.86 5.90 17.75
N GLU A 200 -1.06 5.66 19.04
CA GLU A 200 -1.25 6.70 20.06
C GLU A 200 0.01 7.57 20.18
N SER A 201 1.18 6.94 20.38
CA SER A 201 2.46 7.66 20.47
C SER A 201 2.81 8.38 19.16
N PHE A 202 2.49 7.75 18.03
CA PHE A 202 2.65 8.36 16.72
C PHE A 202 1.81 9.64 16.58
N VAL A 203 0.51 9.60 16.91
CA VAL A 203 -0.38 10.79 16.83
C VAL A 203 0.13 11.92 17.72
N GLU A 204 0.53 11.62 18.96
CA GLU A 204 1.07 12.63 19.88
C GLU A 204 2.34 13.30 19.32
N GLN A 205 3.25 12.50 18.79
CA GLN A 205 4.51 12.99 18.23
C GLN A 205 4.26 13.78 16.94
N ALA A 206 3.44 13.28 16.02
CA ALA A 206 3.09 13.96 14.79
C ALA A 206 2.44 15.34 15.05
N VAL A 207 1.53 15.42 16.02
CA VAL A 207 0.92 16.70 16.43
C VAL A 207 1.98 17.69 16.93
N LYS A 208 2.94 17.26 17.73
CA LYS A 208 4.03 18.15 18.20
C LYS A 208 4.90 18.65 17.05
N GLU A 209 5.27 17.75 16.14
CA GLU A 209 6.12 18.10 14.99
C GLU A 209 5.43 19.03 14.01
N ILE A 210 4.15 18.77 13.68
CA ILE A 210 3.35 19.65 12.83
C ILE A 210 3.25 21.06 13.44
N ARG A 211 2.95 21.16 14.73
CA ARG A 211 2.88 22.46 15.46
C ARG A 211 4.21 23.20 15.39
N ALA A 212 5.31 22.51 15.62
CA ALA A 212 6.64 23.11 15.60
C ALA A 212 7.04 23.60 14.19
N ALA A 213 6.71 22.83 13.16
CA ALA A 213 7.03 23.16 11.77
C ALA A 213 6.18 24.33 11.25
N VAL A 214 4.87 24.30 11.50
CA VAL A 214 3.90 25.26 10.95
C VAL A 214 3.94 26.60 11.69
N GLY A 215 4.09 26.60 13.01
CA GLY A 215 4.06 27.80 13.82
C GLY A 215 2.75 28.58 13.66
N LYS A 216 2.82 29.80 13.08
CA LYS A 216 1.66 30.67 12.84
C LYS A 216 1.16 30.65 11.39
N SER A 217 1.84 29.92 10.49
CA SER A 217 1.49 29.85 9.08
C SER A 217 0.22 29.05 8.84
N ARG A 218 -0.37 29.18 7.66
CA ARG A 218 -1.54 28.39 7.24
C ARG A 218 -1.09 27.22 6.38
N VAL A 219 -1.86 26.14 6.46
CA VAL A 219 -1.65 24.89 5.71
C VAL A 219 -2.85 24.66 4.81
N ILE A 220 -2.62 24.30 3.56
CA ILE A 220 -3.64 23.80 2.66
C ILE A 220 -3.50 22.29 2.52
N CYS A 221 -4.61 21.55 2.49
CA CYS A 221 -4.65 20.11 2.27
C CYS A 221 -5.65 19.79 1.16
N ALA A 222 -5.22 19.09 0.11
CA ALA A 222 -6.15 18.56 -0.89
C ALA A 222 -6.86 17.32 -0.31
N THR A 223 -8.16 17.42 -0.12
CA THR A 223 -8.98 16.34 0.46
C THR A 223 -9.85 15.74 -0.62
N SER A 224 -9.58 14.49 -1.00
CA SER A 224 -10.32 13.75 -2.04
C SER A 224 -11.44 12.87 -1.48
N GLY A 225 -11.66 12.88 -0.15
CA GLY A 225 -12.55 11.92 0.52
C GLY A 225 -12.02 10.49 0.63
N GLY A 226 -10.81 10.24 0.13
CA GLY A 226 -10.08 9.00 0.36
C GLY A 226 -9.52 8.92 1.78
N LEU A 227 -9.22 7.69 2.25
CA LEU A 227 -8.68 7.44 3.59
C LEU A 227 -7.49 8.36 3.91
N ASP A 228 -6.46 8.33 3.07
CA ASP A 228 -5.16 8.92 3.38
C ASP A 228 -5.26 10.46 3.47
N SER A 229 -5.95 11.11 2.52
CA SER A 229 -6.18 12.57 2.54
C SER A 229 -7.05 13.01 3.71
N THR A 230 -8.06 12.21 4.09
CA THR A 230 -8.96 12.54 5.20
C THR A 230 -8.25 12.39 6.56
N VAL A 231 -7.47 11.31 6.73
CA VAL A 231 -6.65 11.12 7.96
C VAL A 231 -5.59 12.21 8.07
N THR A 232 -4.97 12.62 6.96
CA THR A 232 -4.03 13.74 6.92
C THR A 232 -4.71 15.03 7.38
N ALA A 233 -5.86 15.37 6.82
CA ALA A 233 -6.60 16.57 7.21
C ALA A 233 -7.02 16.53 8.69
N ALA A 234 -7.48 15.38 9.20
CA ALA A 234 -7.85 15.22 10.59
C ALA A 234 -6.64 15.37 11.55
N LEU A 235 -5.49 14.76 11.20
CA LEU A 235 -4.27 14.85 12.01
C LEU A 235 -3.68 16.27 12.02
N VAL A 236 -3.60 16.91 10.87
CA VAL A 236 -3.14 18.30 10.76
C VAL A 236 -4.13 19.24 11.46
N GLY A 237 -5.44 19.03 11.28
CA GLY A 237 -6.48 19.79 11.98
C GLY A 237 -6.38 19.69 13.51
N LYS A 238 -6.12 18.47 14.04
CA LYS A 238 -5.85 18.25 15.47
C LYS A 238 -4.60 19.03 15.94
N ALA A 239 -3.59 19.16 15.08
CA ALA A 239 -2.37 19.86 15.44
C ALA A 239 -2.54 21.38 15.44
N ILE A 240 -3.13 21.98 14.41
CA ILE A 240 -3.11 23.43 14.16
C ILE A 240 -4.50 24.08 14.05
N GLY A 241 -5.57 23.31 14.17
CA GLY A 241 -6.93 23.80 14.16
C GLY A 241 -7.27 24.63 12.90
N ARG A 242 -7.76 25.84 13.11
CA ARG A 242 -8.23 26.75 12.02
C ARG A 242 -7.14 27.24 11.07
N GLN A 243 -5.88 26.97 11.31
CA GLN A 243 -4.80 27.25 10.36
C GLN A 243 -4.82 26.29 9.17
N LEU A 244 -5.49 25.13 9.29
CA LEU A 244 -5.73 24.20 8.19
C LEU A 244 -6.90 24.64 7.33
N ILE A 245 -6.70 24.64 6.01
CA ILE A 245 -7.73 24.78 4.98
C ILE A 245 -7.77 23.46 4.21
N SER A 246 -8.83 22.68 4.38
CA SER A 246 -9.08 21.48 3.62
C SER A 246 -9.83 21.84 2.33
N LEU A 247 -9.18 21.66 1.18
CA LEU A 247 -9.73 21.99 -0.13
C LEU A 247 -10.24 20.71 -0.80
N TYR A 248 -11.55 20.63 -0.98
CA TYR A 248 -12.21 19.60 -1.80
C TYR A 248 -12.53 20.17 -3.17
N VAL A 249 -11.98 19.57 -4.22
CA VAL A 249 -12.29 19.91 -5.62
C VAL A 249 -13.31 18.92 -6.15
N ASP A 250 -14.54 19.39 -6.35
CA ASP A 250 -15.56 18.62 -7.04
C ASP A 250 -15.26 18.63 -8.55
N THR A 251 -14.75 17.53 -9.03
CA THR A 251 -14.39 17.32 -10.44
C THR A 251 -15.59 16.95 -11.32
N GLY A 252 -16.75 16.68 -10.71
CA GLY A 252 -17.88 16.08 -11.40
C GLY A 252 -17.69 14.59 -11.76
N LEU A 253 -16.60 13.96 -11.33
CA LEU A 253 -16.24 12.56 -11.61
C LEU A 253 -16.35 11.67 -10.36
N GLY A 254 -16.81 12.20 -9.24
CA GLY A 254 -17.01 11.49 -7.98
C GLY A 254 -18.22 10.55 -7.98
N ARG A 255 -18.33 9.73 -6.94
CA ARG A 255 -19.48 8.84 -6.70
C ARG A 255 -20.76 9.63 -6.38
N LYS A 256 -21.89 8.94 -6.41
CA LYS A 256 -23.19 9.52 -6.02
C LYS A 256 -23.16 9.95 -4.56
N GLY A 257 -23.50 11.22 -4.27
CA GLY A 257 -23.55 11.78 -2.91
C GLY A 257 -22.19 11.97 -2.25
N GLU A 258 -21.08 11.78 -2.95
CA GLU A 258 -19.73 11.85 -2.35
C GLU A 258 -19.38 13.25 -1.86
N ARG A 259 -19.78 14.28 -2.59
CA ARG A 259 -19.58 15.69 -2.20
C ARG A 259 -20.26 15.98 -0.87
N GLU A 260 -21.56 15.67 -0.77
CA GLU A 260 -22.38 15.92 0.41
C GLU A 260 -21.84 15.13 1.62
N GLU A 261 -21.46 13.86 1.40
CA GLU A 261 -20.86 13.02 2.45
C GLU A 261 -19.55 13.60 2.98
N ILE A 262 -18.71 14.15 2.11
CA ILE A 262 -17.43 14.77 2.51
C ILE A 262 -17.68 16.10 3.23
N GLU A 263 -18.59 16.91 2.74
CA GLU A 263 -18.97 18.18 3.40
C GLU A 263 -19.48 17.92 4.82
N GLU A 264 -20.41 16.99 5.01
CA GLU A 264 -20.95 16.61 6.33
C GLU A 264 -19.88 16.06 7.26
N LEU A 265 -19.04 15.13 6.74
CA LEU A 265 -17.97 14.52 7.51
C LEU A 265 -17.00 15.55 8.06
N LEU A 266 -16.51 16.43 7.17
CA LEU A 266 -15.47 17.38 7.52
C LEU A 266 -16.05 18.57 8.34
N ALA A 267 -17.31 18.94 8.11
CA ALA A 267 -18.01 19.93 8.93
C ALA A 267 -18.26 19.45 10.38
N GLY A 268 -18.41 18.14 10.58
CA GLY A 268 -18.56 17.53 11.92
C GLY A 268 -17.27 17.54 12.75
N HIS A 269 -16.11 17.80 12.16
CA HIS A 269 -14.84 17.92 12.87
C HIS A 269 -14.56 19.39 13.23
N GLU A 270 -14.60 19.72 14.52
CA GLU A 270 -14.43 21.10 15.07
C GLU A 270 -13.17 21.84 14.59
N HIS A 271 -12.21 21.12 14.01
CA HIS A 271 -10.89 21.64 13.70
C HIS A 271 -10.61 21.78 12.20
N ILE A 272 -11.52 21.38 11.31
CA ILE A 272 -11.28 21.39 9.86
C ILE A 272 -12.16 22.45 9.20
N GLN A 273 -11.54 23.44 8.57
CA GLN A 273 -12.24 24.34 7.64
C GLN A 273 -12.27 23.71 6.26
N VAL A 274 -13.45 23.37 5.76
CA VAL A 274 -13.61 22.81 4.42
C VAL A 274 -13.97 23.93 3.44
N ARG A 275 -13.21 23.99 2.35
CA ARG A 275 -13.54 24.79 1.18
C ARG A 275 -13.85 23.87 0.01
N VAL A 276 -15.08 23.88 -0.46
CA VAL A 276 -15.50 23.13 -1.63
C VAL A 276 -15.40 24.02 -2.86
N VAL A 277 -14.79 23.51 -3.92
CA VAL A 277 -14.67 24.15 -5.23
C VAL A 277 -15.32 23.29 -6.26
N ASP A 278 -16.43 23.75 -6.84
CA ASP A 278 -17.07 23.09 -7.98
C ASP A 278 -16.31 23.46 -9.26
N ALA A 279 -15.55 22.50 -9.77
CA ALA A 279 -14.82 22.59 -11.03
C ALA A 279 -15.39 21.66 -12.11
N SER A 280 -16.54 21.04 -11.86
CA SER A 280 -17.11 19.97 -12.71
C SER A 280 -17.22 20.37 -14.17
N GLU A 281 -17.69 21.59 -14.47
CA GLU A 281 -17.80 22.08 -15.86
C GLU A 281 -16.43 22.21 -16.55
N GLU A 282 -15.39 22.57 -15.79
CA GLU A 282 -14.02 22.70 -16.29
C GLU A 282 -13.48 21.31 -16.70
N PHE A 283 -13.67 20.29 -15.84
CA PHE A 283 -13.27 18.92 -16.15
C PHE A 283 -14.01 18.33 -17.34
N PHE A 284 -15.34 18.49 -17.42
CA PHE A 284 -16.12 17.99 -18.57
C PHE A 284 -15.73 18.69 -19.87
N ARG A 285 -15.41 19.99 -19.82
CA ARG A 285 -14.92 20.73 -20.99
C ARG A 285 -13.60 20.18 -21.51
N GLU A 286 -12.64 19.94 -20.62
CA GLU A 286 -11.32 19.42 -20.98
C GLU A 286 -11.33 17.96 -21.44
N LEU A 287 -12.30 17.17 -20.96
CA LEU A 287 -12.47 15.75 -21.33
C LEU A 287 -13.31 15.54 -22.61
N LYS A 288 -13.88 16.62 -23.18
CA LYS A 288 -14.74 16.50 -24.35
C LYS A 288 -14.01 15.86 -25.54
N GLY A 289 -14.57 14.77 -26.08
CA GLY A 289 -14.00 14.02 -27.20
C GLY A 289 -12.82 13.13 -26.86
N VAL A 290 -12.40 13.07 -25.58
CA VAL A 290 -11.27 12.24 -25.13
C VAL A 290 -11.76 10.83 -24.80
N THR A 291 -11.19 9.83 -25.47
CA THR A 291 -11.58 8.41 -25.31
C THR A 291 -10.43 7.52 -24.83
N GLU A 292 -9.18 7.96 -24.98
CA GLU A 292 -8.00 7.17 -24.68
C GLU A 292 -7.68 7.29 -23.17
N PRO A 293 -7.50 6.15 -22.44
CA PRO A 293 -7.37 6.14 -20.98
C PRO A 293 -6.24 7.00 -20.41
N GLU A 294 -5.04 6.92 -21.00
CA GLU A 294 -3.90 7.70 -20.52
C GLU A 294 -4.07 9.21 -20.78
N CYS A 295 -4.75 9.59 -21.86
CA CYS A 295 -5.11 10.98 -22.11
C CYS A 295 -6.09 11.50 -21.06
N LYS A 296 -7.12 10.70 -20.69
CA LYS A 296 -8.05 11.03 -19.60
C LYS A 296 -7.30 11.29 -18.29
N ARG A 297 -6.42 10.36 -17.89
CA ARG A 297 -5.63 10.48 -16.65
C ARG A 297 -4.78 11.74 -16.63
N LYS A 298 -4.06 12.04 -17.71
CA LYS A 298 -3.20 13.23 -17.83
C LYS A 298 -4.01 14.53 -17.78
N ILE A 299 -5.13 14.60 -18.47
CA ILE A 299 -6.01 15.77 -18.48
C ILE A 299 -6.57 16.02 -17.08
N ILE A 300 -7.12 14.98 -16.44
CA ILE A 300 -7.71 15.09 -15.11
C ILE A 300 -6.65 15.53 -14.09
N GLY A 301 -5.46 14.93 -14.11
CA GLY A 301 -4.37 15.30 -13.24
C GLY A 301 -3.93 16.75 -13.43
N ARG A 302 -3.72 17.20 -14.68
CA ARG A 302 -3.35 18.57 -15.00
C ARG A 302 -4.43 19.57 -14.54
N THR A 303 -5.69 19.33 -14.92
CA THR A 303 -6.80 20.22 -14.56
C THR A 303 -6.96 20.33 -13.04
N PHE A 304 -6.80 19.19 -12.32
CA PHE A 304 -6.82 19.20 -10.85
C PHE A 304 -5.73 20.10 -10.27
N ILE A 305 -4.51 20.00 -10.78
CA ILE A 305 -3.37 20.83 -10.34
C ILE A 305 -3.64 22.31 -10.62
N GLU A 306 -4.14 22.65 -11.81
CA GLU A 306 -4.47 24.02 -12.21
C GLU A 306 -5.54 24.64 -11.29
N VAL A 307 -6.63 23.91 -11.01
CA VAL A 307 -7.67 24.34 -10.07
C VAL A 307 -7.11 24.51 -8.67
N PHE A 308 -6.35 23.52 -8.19
CA PHE A 308 -5.75 23.57 -6.86
C PHE A 308 -4.80 24.77 -6.69
N GLN A 309 -3.94 25.03 -7.67
CA GLN A 309 -3.04 26.18 -7.68
C GLN A 309 -3.78 27.52 -7.63
N ARG A 310 -4.80 27.65 -8.46
CA ARG A 310 -5.65 28.86 -8.50
C ARG A 310 -6.24 29.15 -7.13
N GLU A 311 -6.80 28.15 -6.50
CA GLU A 311 -7.43 28.27 -5.19
C GLU A 311 -6.40 28.50 -4.07
N ALA A 312 -5.27 27.81 -4.12
CA ALA A 312 -4.18 28.01 -3.14
C ALA A 312 -3.58 29.40 -3.21
N THR A 313 -3.37 29.94 -4.41
CA THR A 313 -2.82 31.29 -4.62
C THR A 313 -3.80 32.38 -4.16
N ALA A 314 -5.10 32.15 -4.20
CA ALA A 314 -6.12 33.06 -3.73
C ALA A 314 -6.22 33.13 -2.18
N LEU A 315 -5.48 32.30 -1.46
CA LEU A 315 -5.51 32.21 0.00
C LEU A 315 -4.29 32.91 0.63
N ASP A 316 -4.51 33.94 1.43
CA ASP A 316 -3.43 34.64 2.12
C ASP A 316 -2.79 33.79 3.23
N GLY A 317 -1.47 33.88 3.37
CA GLY A 317 -0.71 33.29 4.47
C GLY A 317 -0.56 31.76 4.42
N VAL A 318 -0.82 31.12 3.29
CA VAL A 318 -0.57 29.70 3.07
C VAL A 318 0.90 29.52 2.69
N GLU A 319 1.64 28.79 3.53
CA GLU A 319 3.05 28.47 3.31
C GLU A 319 3.31 26.97 3.19
N TYR A 320 2.33 26.14 3.57
CA TYR A 320 2.51 24.70 3.62
C TYR A 320 1.39 23.98 2.85
N LEU A 321 1.78 22.86 2.23
CA LEU A 321 0.89 21.88 1.64
C LEU A 321 0.96 20.58 2.44
N ALA A 322 -0.17 20.09 2.93
CA ALA A 322 -0.27 18.77 3.53
C ALA A 322 -0.69 17.72 2.49
N GLN A 323 0.06 16.64 2.40
CA GLN A 323 -0.19 15.51 1.51
C GLN A 323 -0.35 14.20 2.28
N GLY A 324 -1.26 13.35 1.82
CA GLY A 324 -1.53 12.03 2.38
C GLY A 324 -0.63 10.93 1.84
N THR A 325 0.64 11.21 1.60
CA THR A 325 1.64 10.21 1.22
C THR A 325 1.79 9.19 2.34
N ILE A 326 1.71 7.91 2.02
CA ILE A 326 1.92 6.80 2.96
C ILE A 326 3.22 6.04 2.63
N TYR A 327 3.66 5.17 3.53
CA TYR A 327 4.95 4.50 3.42
C TYR A 327 5.13 3.66 2.14
N PRO A 328 4.14 2.90 1.65
CA PRO A 328 4.22 2.22 0.36
C PRO A 328 4.51 3.16 -0.81
N ASP A 329 3.93 4.36 -0.85
CA ASP A 329 4.18 5.35 -1.91
C ASP A 329 5.65 5.80 -1.91
N VAL A 330 6.24 5.95 -0.71
CA VAL A 330 7.65 6.31 -0.55
C VAL A 330 8.57 5.22 -1.08
N ILE A 331 8.31 3.96 -0.70
CA ILE A 331 9.13 2.81 -1.12
C ILE A 331 9.06 2.65 -2.65
N GLU A 332 7.87 2.72 -3.23
CA GLU A 332 7.66 2.62 -4.67
C GLU A 332 8.39 3.74 -5.46
N SER A 333 8.52 4.92 -4.85
CA SER A 333 9.24 6.05 -5.48
C SER A 333 10.76 5.91 -5.46
N VAL A 334 11.33 5.17 -4.49
CA VAL A 334 12.78 4.99 -4.30
C VAL A 334 13.31 3.76 -5.05
N SER A 335 12.48 2.73 -5.27
CA SER A 335 12.86 1.45 -5.91
C SER A 335 13.14 1.52 -7.43
N VAL A 336 13.36 2.69 -7.97
CA VAL A 336 13.44 3.01 -9.42
C VAL A 336 14.69 2.49 -10.14
N ARG A 337 15.59 1.69 -9.54
CA ARG A 337 16.77 1.16 -10.24
C ARG A 337 17.05 -0.33 -9.95
N GLY A 338 16.06 -1.17 -10.26
CA GLY A 338 16.22 -2.61 -10.38
C GLY A 338 15.52 -3.10 -11.66
N PRO A 339 15.68 -4.37 -12.07
CA PRO A 339 15.12 -4.91 -13.32
C PRO A 339 13.58 -4.99 -13.35
N SER A 340 12.87 -4.63 -12.31
CA SER A 340 11.42 -4.50 -12.33
C SER A 340 11.01 -3.12 -12.82
N ALA A 341 10.30 -3.09 -13.96
CA ALA A 341 9.75 -1.86 -14.54
C ALA A 341 8.85 -1.12 -13.54
N THR A 342 9.00 0.20 -13.50
CA THR A 342 8.17 1.13 -12.72
C THR A 342 6.70 0.94 -13.09
N ILE A 343 5.92 0.29 -12.23
CA ILE A 343 4.50 -0.02 -12.50
C ILE A 343 3.57 1.16 -12.19
N LYS A 344 4.02 2.17 -11.43
CA LYS A 344 3.17 3.32 -11.06
C LYS A 344 3.92 4.65 -11.19
N SER A 345 3.66 5.37 -12.27
CA SER A 345 4.07 6.77 -12.46
C SER A 345 3.08 7.81 -11.87
N HIS A 346 2.10 7.41 -11.06
CA HIS A 346 0.89 8.20 -10.80
C HIS A 346 0.57 8.50 -9.33
N HIS A 347 1.44 8.20 -8.39
CA HIS A 347 1.25 8.65 -7.01
C HIS A 347 2.06 9.92 -6.75
N ASN A 348 1.39 10.94 -6.33
CA ASN A 348 1.65 12.33 -5.95
C ASN A 348 3.04 12.74 -5.40
N VAL A 349 4.07 11.95 -5.58
CA VAL A 349 5.45 12.31 -5.22
C VAL A 349 6.08 13.02 -6.42
N GLY A 350 5.87 14.33 -6.53
CA GLY A 350 6.49 15.18 -7.56
C GLY A 350 5.57 15.84 -8.58
N GLY A 351 4.22 15.76 -8.42
CA GLY A 351 3.27 16.29 -9.40
C GLY A 351 2.85 17.75 -9.22
N LEU A 352 3.23 18.41 -8.13
CA LEU A 352 2.93 19.82 -7.96
C LEU A 352 4.03 20.67 -8.61
N PRO A 353 3.67 21.69 -9.39
CA PRO A 353 4.64 22.58 -9.99
C PRO A 353 5.47 23.29 -8.92
N GLU A 354 6.77 23.40 -9.14
CA GLU A 354 7.72 24.18 -8.33
C GLU A 354 7.27 25.64 -8.12
N THR A 355 6.33 26.13 -8.93
CA THR A 355 5.77 27.47 -8.90
C THR A 355 4.96 27.81 -7.65
N LEU A 356 4.50 26.83 -6.87
CA LEU A 356 3.72 27.08 -5.65
C LEU A 356 4.56 27.46 -4.43
N HIS A 357 5.88 27.25 -4.44
CA HIS A 357 6.80 27.55 -3.32
C HIS A 357 6.31 27.13 -1.93
N LEU A 358 5.37 26.17 -1.84
CA LEU A 358 4.83 25.67 -0.59
C LEU A 358 5.76 24.60 0.01
N LYS A 359 5.98 24.67 1.31
CA LYS A 359 6.69 23.64 2.06
C LYS A 359 5.77 22.42 2.24
N LEU A 360 6.31 21.24 2.05
CA LEU A 360 5.54 20.00 2.13
C LEU A 360 5.46 19.48 3.57
N ILE A 361 4.27 19.00 3.96
CA ILE A 361 4.02 18.26 5.20
C ILE A 361 3.39 16.93 4.82
N GLU A 362 4.06 15.82 5.12
CA GLU A 362 3.61 14.45 4.84
C GLU A 362 3.51 13.64 6.15
N PRO A 363 2.49 13.87 6.95
CA PRO A 363 2.44 13.33 8.30
C PRO A 363 2.26 11.81 8.35
N LEU A 364 1.78 11.17 7.28
CA LEU A 364 1.55 9.73 7.20
C LEU A 364 2.66 8.97 6.48
N ARG A 365 3.74 9.67 6.09
CA ARG A 365 4.84 9.14 5.25
C ARG A 365 5.49 7.87 5.79
N GLU A 366 5.44 7.66 7.10
CA GLU A 366 6.01 6.48 7.77
C GLU A 366 4.98 5.37 8.00
N LEU A 367 3.71 5.55 7.66
CA LEU A 367 2.63 4.62 7.99
C LEU A 367 2.27 3.70 6.83
N PHE A 368 2.05 2.44 7.14
CA PHE A 368 1.30 1.54 6.26
C PHE A 368 -0.19 1.88 6.27
N LYS A 369 -0.93 1.38 5.27
CA LYS A 369 -2.35 1.69 5.10
C LYS A 369 -3.24 1.22 6.26
N ASP A 370 -2.90 0.10 6.90
CA ASP A 370 -3.58 -0.41 8.08
C ASP A 370 -3.27 0.44 9.33
N GLU A 371 -2.03 0.94 9.47
CA GLU A 371 -1.66 1.90 10.52
C GLU A 371 -2.38 3.24 10.32
N THR A 372 -2.48 3.72 9.08
CA THR A 372 -3.26 4.91 8.72
C THR A 372 -4.74 4.77 9.15
N ARG A 373 -5.35 3.59 8.97
CA ARG A 373 -6.72 3.32 9.45
C ARG A 373 -6.81 3.42 10.98
N LYS A 374 -5.84 2.84 11.70
CA LYS A 374 -5.80 2.92 13.18
C LYS A 374 -5.66 4.37 13.65
N VAL A 375 -4.80 5.16 13.00
CA VAL A 375 -4.68 6.61 13.27
C VAL A 375 -6.01 7.30 13.00
N GLY A 376 -6.67 7.03 11.89
CA GLY A 376 -7.99 7.58 11.57
C GLY A 376 -9.04 7.27 12.64
N ALA A 377 -9.06 6.03 13.16
CA ALA A 377 -9.94 5.62 14.25
C ALA A 377 -9.65 6.39 15.55
N LEU A 378 -8.36 6.57 15.91
CA LEU A 378 -7.93 7.38 17.06
C LEU A 378 -8.29 8.87 16.91
N LEU A 379 -8.42 9.35 15.68
CA LEU A 379 -8.87 10.71 15.38
C LEU A 379 -10.39 10.85 15.31
N GLY A 380 -11.15 9.76 15.54
CA GLY A 380 -12.61 9.77 15.55
C GLY A 380 -13.28 9.73 14.18
N LEU A 381 -12.53 9.34 13.13
CA LEU A 381 -13.12 9.18 11.80
C LEU A 381 -14.05 7.96 11.75
N PRO A 382 -15.20 8.05 11.06
CA PRO A 382 -16.17 6.96 11.00
C PRO A 382 -15.67 5.79 10.14
N GLU A 383 -16.16 4.59 10.45
CA GLU A 383 -15.82 3.36 9.72
C GLU A 383 -16.13 3.45 8.21
N THR A 384 -17.17 4.21 7.84
CA THR A 384 -17.54 4.44 6.43
C THR A 384 -16.42 5.08 5.60
N ILE A 385 -15.52 5.84 6.24
CA ILE A 385 -14.33 6.40 5.63
C ILE A 385 -13.15 5.43 5.76
N LEU A 386 -12.93 4.88 6.96
CA LEU A 386 -11.78 4.03 7.26
C LEU A 386 -11.74 2.75 6.39
N TYR A 387 -12.92 2.22 6.06
CA TYR A 387 -13.08 0.98 5.28
C TYR A 387 -13.74 1.21 3.92
N ARG A 388 -13.73 2.45 3.42
CA ARG A 388 -14.20 2.76 2.08
C ARG A 388 -13.35 2.03 1.04
N HIS A 389 -14.02 1.42 0.04
CA HIS A 389 -13.33 0.82 -1.10
C HIS A 389 -12.49 1.87 -1.83
N PRO A 390 -11.29 1.50 -2.32
CA PRO A 390 -10.47 2.40 -3.12
C PRO A 390 -11.26 3.01 -4.28
N PHE A 391 -10.97 4.28 -4.55
CA PHE A 391 -11.52 5.00 -5.68
C PHE A 391 -10.37 5.69 -6.40
N PRO A 392 -10.21 5.48 -7.71
CA PRO A 392 -9.05 6.01 -8.42
C PRO A 392 -9.09 7.54 -8.51
N GLY A 393 -7.92 8.17 -8.59
CA GLY A 393 -7.82 9.63 -8.74
C GLY A 393 -8.62 10.20 -9.91
N PRO A 394 -8.64 9.57 -11.10
CA PRO A 394 -9.49 9.99 -12.22
C PRO A 394 -11.00 9.77 -12.02
N GLY A 395 -11.42 9.18 -10.92
CA GLY A 395 -12.81 8.96 -10.59
C GLY A 395 -13.52 8.05 -11.57
N LEU A 396 -14.78 8.38 -11.88
CA LEU A 396 -15.62 7.63 -12.82
C LEU A 396 -15.10 7.66 -14.26
N ALA A 397 -14.19 8.57 -14.61
CA ALA A 397 -13.70 8.70 -15.98
C ALA A 397 -13.01 7.42 -16.50
N VAL A 398 -12.32 6.66 -15.61
CA VAL A 398 -11.67 5.38 -15.97
C VAL A 398 -12.60 4.17 -15.81
N ARG A 399 -13.87 4.41 -15.49
CA ARG A 399 -14.94 3.43 -15.45
C ARG A 399 -16.00 3.66 -16.53
N ILE A 400 -15.77 4.68 -17.38
CA ILE A 400 -16.58 4.98 -18.57
C ILE A 400 -15.69 4.74 -19.77
N LEU A 401 -15.84 3.59 -20.44
CA LEU A 401 -15.11 3.31 -21.66
C LEU A 401 -15.56 4.25 -22.78
N GLY A 402 -14.59 4.92 -23.42
CA GLY A 402 -14.87 5.94 -24.42
C GLY A 402 -15.05 7.35 -23.85
N GLU A 403 -15.82 8.22 -24.50
CA GLU A 403 -15.97 9.62 -24.11
C GLU A 403 -16.68 9.77 -22.76
N VAL A 404 -16.16 10.68 -21.92
CA VAL A 404 -16.73 11.01 -20.62
C VAL A 404 -17.66 12.21 -20.77
N THR A 405 -18.95 12.01 -20.45
CA THR A 405 -19.95 13.08 -20.44
C THR A 405 -20.69 13.10 -19.11
N ARG A 406 -21.31 14.23 -18.77
CA ARG A 406 -22.11 14.35 -17.55
C ARG A 406 -23.21 13.28 -17.49
N GLU A 407 -23.96 13.11 -18.59
CA GLU A 407 -25.02 12.10 -18.67
C GLU A 407 -24.49 10.68 -18.40
N ARG A 408 -23.36 10.32 -19.00
CA ARG A 408 -22.74 9.00 -18.78
C ARG A 408 -22.22 8.83 -17.35
N CYS A 409 -21.69 9.90 -16.75
CA CYS A 409 -21.32 9.88 -15.34
C CYS A 409 -22.53 9.68 -14.43
N ASP A 410 -23.64 10.36 -14.68
CA ASP A 410 -24.86 10.24 -13.89
C ASP A 410 -25.46 8.83 -14.02
N THR A 411 -25.53 8.27 -15.23
CA THR A 411 -25.93 6.88 -15.48
C THR A 411 -25.07 5.89 -14.71
N LEU A 412 -23.74 6.07 -14.75
CA LEU A 412 -22.81 5.19 -14.03
C LEU A 412 -22.92 5.34 -12.52
N ARG A 413 -23.07 6.57 -11.99
CA ARG A 413 -23.29 6.85 -10.57
C ARG A 413 -24.49 6.10 -10.00
N ASP A 414 -25.62 6.13 -10.73
CA ASP A 414 -26.83 5.46 -10.31
C ASP A 414 -26.65 3.95 -10.26
N ALA A 415 -26.02 3.37 -11.28
CA ALA A 415 -25.71 1.94 -11.32
C ALA A 415 -24.73 1.51 -10.22
N ASP A 416 -23.64 2.28 -10.03
CA ASP A 416 -22.63 2.01 -8.99
C ASP A 416 -23.23 2.10 -7.57
N ALA A 417 -24.09 3.10 -7.33
CA ALA A 417 -24.78 3.26 -6.04
C ALA A 417 -25.68 2.07 -5.72
N ILE A 418 -26.41 1.52 -6.70
CA ILE A 418 -27.24 0.33 -6.51
C ILE A 418 -26.36 -0.89 -6.16
N PHE A 419 -25.25 -1.09 -6.88
CA PHE A 419 -24.37 -2.21 -6.62
C PHE A 419 -23.76 -2.14 -5.22
N ILE A 420 -23.25 -1.00 -4.81
CA ILE A 420 -22.68 -0.78 -3.47
C ILE A 420 -23.74 -0.93 -2.37
N ASP A 421 -24.95 -0.43 -2.58
CA ASP A 421 -26.07 -0.57 -1.64
C ASP A 421 -26.43 -2.05 -1.43
N GLU A 422 -26.56 -2.84 -2.49
CA GLU A 422 -26.84 -4.27 -2.41
C GLU A 422 -25.72 -5.07 -1.72
N LEU A 423 -24.45 -4.72 -1.99
CA LEU A 423 -23.31 -5.33 -1.29
C LEU A 423 -23.35 -5.02 0.22
N ARG A 424 -23.69 -3.79 0.60
CA ARG A 424 -23.81 -3.40 2.02
C ARG A 424 -24.96 -4.15 2.69
N ARG A 425 -26.15 -4.17 2.10
CA ARG A 425 -27.34 -4.88 2.62
C ARG A 425 -27.11 -6.38 2.79
N ALA A 426 -26.35 -6.99 1.88
CA ALA A 426 -26.04 -8.42 1.90
C ALA A 426 -24.80 -8.76 2.77
N GLY A 427 -24.14 -7.78 3.40
CA GLY A 427 -22.93 -7.99 4.20
C GLY A 427 -21.69 -8.42 3.38
N TRP A 428 -21.68 -8.11 2.08
CA TRP A 428 -20.55 -8.42 1.18
C TRP A 428 -19.58 -7.26 1.00
N TYR A 429 -19.97 -6.04 1.32
CA TYR A 429 -19.10 -4.87 1.16
C TYR A 429 -17.78 -5.00 1.92
N ALA A 430 -17.83 -5.39 3.19
CA ALA A 430 -16.64 -5.58 4.01
C ALA A 430 -15.79 -6.82 3.63
N LYS A 431 -16.41 -7.80 2.96
CA LYS A 431 -15.74 -9.02 2.50
C LYS A 431 -15.04 -8.85 1.16
N THR A 432 -15.39 -7.83 0.40
CA THR A 432 -14.84 -7.50 -0.92
C THR A 432 -13.85 -6.36 -0.77
N ARG A 433 -12.69 -6.43 -1.40
CA ARG A 433 -11.66 -5.38 -1.28
C ARG A 433 -11.94 -4.16 -2.14
N GLN A 434 -12.51 -4.38 -3.33
CA GLN A 434 -12.97 -3.30 -4.21
C GLN A 434 -14.13 -3.79 -5.06
N ALA A 435 -15.18 -2.99 -5.17
CA ALA A 435 -16.32 -3.25 -6.04
C ALA A 435 -16.80 -1.96 -6.71
N PHE A 436 -17.19 -2.05 -7.98
CA PHE A 436 -17.64 -0.93 -8.78
C PHE A 436 -18.36 -1.40 -10.05
N VAL A 437 -18.99 -0.45 -10.74
CA VAL A 437 -19.62 -0.65 -12.05
C VAL A 437 -18.78 0.04 -13.13
N VAL A 438 -18.72 -0.57 -14.32
CA VAL A 438 -18.10 -0.01 -15.53
C VAL A 438 -19.17 0.18 -16.59
N LEU A 439 -19.23 1.35 -17.21
CA LEU A 439 -20.16 1.65 -18.30
C LEU A 439 -19.50 1.40 -19.67
N LEU A 440 -20.07 0.48 -20.43
CA LEU A 440 -19.57 0.15 -21.76
C LEU A 440 -20.17 1.07 -22.87
N PRO A 441 -19.40 1.35 -23.93
CA PRO A 441 -19.91 2.12 -25.08
C PRO A 441 -20.77 1.27 -26.03
N VAL A 442 -21.13 0.05 -25.61
CA VAL A 442 -21.88 -0.92 -26.44
C VAL A 442 -23.36 -0.80 -26.18
N LYS A 443 -24.13 -0.63 -27.25
CA LYS A 443 -25.59 -0.67 -27.22
C LYS A 443 -26.08 -2.11 -27.36
N ALA A 444 -26.87 -2.56 -26.40
CA ALA A 444 -27.48 -3.88 -26.39
C ALA A 444 -28.99 -3.76 -26.74
N VAL A 445 -29.48 -4.77 -27.42
CA VAL A 445 -30.95 -4.89 -27.67
C VAL A 445 -31.62 -5.36 -26.38
N GLY A 446 -32.64 -4.66 -25.96
CA GLY A 446 -33.51 -5.04 -24.85
C GLY A 446 -34.99 -5.02 -25.27
N VAL A 447 -35.84 -5.61 -24.45
CA VAL A 447 -37.30 -5.52 -24.57
C VAL A 447 -37.81 -5.01 -23.23
N MET A 448 -38.39 -3.82 -23.22
CA MET A 448 -38.97 -3.19 -22.03
C MET A 448 -40.38 -2.70 -22.37
N GLY A 449 -41.39 -3.27 -21.68
CA GLY A 449 -42.79 -2.93 -21.93
C GLY A 449 -43.23 -3.11 -23.37
N ASP A 450 -42.99 -4.29 -23.96
CA ASP A 450 -43.33 -4.68 -25.34
C ASP A 450 -42.64 -3.86 -26.47
N GLN A 451 -41.68 -2.98 -26.08
CA GLN A 451 -40.89 -2.21 -27.05
C GLN A 451 -39.43 -2.65 -27.06
N ARG A 452 -38.81 -2.63 -28.24
CA ARG A 452 -37.37 -2.80 -28.38
C ARG A 452 -36.64 -1.55 -27.89
N THR A 453 -35.68 -1.74 -27.00
CA THR A 453 -34.78 -0.70 -26.54
C THR A 453 -33.33 -0.96 -26.99
N TYR A 454 -32.55 0.13 -27.16
CA TYR A 454 -31.15 0.08 -27.54
C TYR A 454 -30.38 0.92 -26.54
N GLU A 455 -29.96 0.30 -25.41
CA GLU A 455 -29.31 0.98 -24.31
C GLU A 455 -27.92 0.36 -24.00
N ASN A 456 -27.16 1.00 -23.11
CA ASN A 456 -25.83 0.55 -22.82
C ASN A 456 -25.81 -0.77 -22.02
N ALA A 457 -24.72 -1.50 -22.15
CA ALA A 457 -24.36 -2.55 -21.22
C ALA A 457 -23.45 -1.98 -20.13
N CYS A 458 -23.53 -2.56 -18.93
CA CYS A 458 -22.58 -2.31 -17.86
C CYS A 458 -21.98 -3.61 -17.30
N VAL A 459 -20.82 -3.47 -16.65
CA VAL A 459 -20.10 -4.58 -16.04
C VAL A 459 -19.99 -4.33 -14.53
N LEU A 460 -20.39 -5.31 -13.74
CA LEU A 460 -20.08 -5.34 -12.31
C LEU A 460 -18.68 -5.92 -12.15
N ARG A 461 -17.81 -5.25 -11.41
CA ARG A 461 -16.49 -5.73 -11.03
C ARG A 461 -16.39 -5.77 -9.51
N ALA A 462 -16.04 -6.92 -8.94
CA ALA A 462 -15.74 -7.09 -7.54
C ALA A 462 -14.52 -7.99 -7.38
N VAL A 463 -13.56 -7.58 -6.59
CA VAL A 463 -12.28 -8.28 -6.45
C VAL A 463 -11.88 -8.47 -4.99
N ASP A 464 -11.25 -9.60 -4.73
CA ASP A 464 -10.57 -9.95 -3.48
C ASP A 464 -9.07 -9.93 -3.71
N THR A 465 -8.36 -9.27 -2.82
CA THR A 465 -6.90 -9.11 -2.88
C THR A 465 -6.36 -8.71 -1.52
N ASP A 466 -5.11 -9.03 -1.25
CA ASP A 466 -4.41 -8.58 -0.05
C ASP A 466 -3.55 -7.33 -0.33
N ASP A 467 -2.98 -7.22 -1.53
CA ASP A 467 -1.94 -6.25 -1.87
C ASP A 467 -2.18 -5.45 -3.16
N PHE A 468 -3.25 -5.74 -3.91
CA PHE A 468 -3.55 -5.22 -5.24
C PHE A 468 -2.50 -5.55 -6.33
N MET A 469 -1.46 -6.33 -6.01
CA MET A 469 -0.52 -6.85 -7.02
C MET A 469 -1.16 -8.01 -7.78
N THR A 470 -1.78 -8.92 -7.04
CA THR A 470 -2.62 -10.00 -7.56
C THR A 470 -4.04 -9.83 -7.03
N ALA A 471 -5.03 -10.21 -7.81
CA ALA A 471 -6.42 -10.19 -7.40
C ALA A 471 -7.22 -11.30 -8.09
N ASP A 472 -8.17 -11.88 -7.38
CA ASP A 472 -9.19 -12.75 -7.95
C ASP A 472 -10.56 -12.05 -7.91
N PHE A 473 -11.51 -12.50 -8.73
CA PHE A 473 -12.86 -11.97 -8.64
C PHE A 473 -13.56 -12.49 -7.38
N THR A 474 -14.34 -11.65 -6.73
CA THR A 474 -15.15 -12.05 -5.58
C THR A 474 -16.29 -12.96 -6.04
N ARG A 475 -16.42 -14.14 -5.44
CA ARG A 475 -17.50 -15.10 -5.77
C ARG A 475 -18.80 -14.70 -5.09
N LEU A 476 -19.42 -13.62 -5.62
CA LEU A 476 -20.71 -13.14 -5.12
C LEU A 476 -21.83 -14.17 -5.39
N PRO A 477 -22.79 -14.33 -4.46
CA PRO A 477 -23.95 -15.19 -4.66
C PRO A 477 -24.77 -14.78 -5.92
N PHE A 478 -25.20 -15.75 -6.70
CA PHE A 478 -25.99 -15.49 -7.90
C PHE A 478 -27.29 -14.74 -7.60
N ASP A 479 -27.94 -15.00 -6.48
CA ASP A 479 -29.15 -14.26 -6.06
C ASP A 479 -28.86 -12.78 -5.80
N LEU A 480 -27.70 -12.44 -5.28
CA LEU A 480 -27.26 -11.05 -5.11
C LEU A 480 -27.02 -10.41 -6.47
N LEU A 481 -26.29 -11.08 -7.37
CA LEU A 481 -26.04 -10.59 -8.73
C LEU A 481 -27.35 -10.40 -9.50
N SER A 482 -28.31 -11.31 -9.36
CA SER A 482 -29.62 -11.22 -9.96
C SER A 482 -30.41 -10.00 -9.46
N ARG A 483 -30.40 -9.74 -8.14
CA ARG A 483 -31.06 -8.55 -7.57
C ARG A 483 -30.42 -7.25 -8.07
N VAL A 484 -29.08 -7.19 -8.06
CA VAL A 484 -28.35 -6.02 -8.59
C VAL A 484 -28.70 -5.76 -10.05
N ALA A 485 -28.65 -6.81 -10.89
CA ALA A 485 -28.96 -6.70 -12.31
C ALA A 485 -30.40 -6.23 -12.55
N SER A 486 -31.37 -6.79 -11.80
CA SER A 486 -32.76 -6.40 -11.87
C SER A 486 -32.98 -4.95 -11.43
N ARG A 487 -32.36 -4.52 -10.34
CA ARG A 487 -32.46 -3.14 -9.87
C ARG A 487 -31.85 -2.15 -10.86
N ILE A 488 -30.64 -2.43 -11.37
CA ILE A 488 -29.99 -1.54 -12.34
C ILE A 488 -30.84 -1.41 -13.60
N ALA A 489 -31.35 -2.52 -14.16
CA ALA A 489 -32.17 -2.49 -15.38
C ALA A 489 -33.49 -1.76 -15.19
N ASN A 490 -34.08 -1.77 -13.99
CA ASN A 490 -35.37 -1.12 -13.71
C ASN A 490 -35.25 0.33 -13.21
N GLU A 491 -34.19 0.66 -12.48
CA GLU A 491 -34.06 1.95 -11.80
C GLU A 491 -33.14 2.92 -12.56
N VAL A 492 -32.22 2.42 -13.41
CA VAL A 492 -31.23 3.25 -14.13
C VAL A 492 -31.59 3.37 -15.61
N ARG A 493 -31.92 4.58 -16.03
CA ARG A 493 -32.14 4.85 -17.44
C ARG A 493 -30.85 4.75 -18.25
N GLY A 494 -30.92 4.13 -19.42
CA GLY A 494 -29.79 4.02 -20.35
C GLY A 494 -28.96 2.75 -20.16
N ILE A 495 -29.35 1.81 -19.26
CA ILE A 495 -28.75 0.49 -19.10
C ILE A 495 -29.84 -0.59 -19.20
N ASN A 496 -29.68 -1.54 -20.13
CA ASN A 496 -30.57 -2.69 -20.27
C ASN A 496 -29.86 -4.04 -20.17
N ARG A 497 -28.54 -4.04 -19.93
CA ARG A 497 -27.75 -5.27 -19.79
C ARG A 497 -26.66 -5.13 -18.72
N VAL A 498 -26.62 -6.11 -17.81
CA VAL A 498 -25.65 -6.19 -16.73
C VAL A 498 -24.85 -7.47 -16.89
N THR A 499 -23.53 -7.39 -16.78
CA THR A 499 -22.59 -8.51 -16.82
C THR A 499 -21.73 -8.51 -15.55
N TYR A 500 -21.05 -9.62 -15.26
CA TYR A 500 -20.12 -9.74 -14.15
C TYR A 500 -18.75 -10.15 -14.66
N ASP A 501 -17.70 -9.39 -14.32
CA ASP A 501 -16.32 -9.68 -14.72
C ASP A 501 -15.68 -10.68 -13.74
N ILE A 502 -15.33 -11.86 -14.27
CA ILE A 502 -14.73 -12.98 -13.53
C ILE A 502 -13.22 -13.14 -13.81
N THR A 503 -12.59 -12.12 -14.38
CA THR A 503 -11.16 -12.20 -14.76
C THR A 503 -10.26 -11.87 -13.58
N SER A 504 -9.24 -12.69 -13.34
CA SER A 504 -8.21 -12.46 -12.32
C SER A 504 -7.17 -11.42 -12.76
N LYS A 505 -6.41 -10.89 -11.82
CA LYS A 505 -5.20 -10.09 -12.08
C LYS A 505 -3.97 -10.89 -11.59
N PRO A 506 -2.97 -11.23 -12.43
CA PRO A 506 -3.05 -11.13 -13.90
C PRO A 506 -4.05 -12.12 -14.50
N PRO A 507 -4.44 -12.04 -15.81
CA PRO A 507 -3.91 -11.13 -16.83
C PRO A 507 -4.58 -9.75 -16.88
N ALA A 508 -5.79 -9.60 -16.31
CA ALA A 508 -6.45 -8.30 -16.29
C ALA A 508 -5.87 -7.37 -15.20
N THR A 509 -6.32 -6.12 -15.20
CA THR A 509 -6.12 -5.16 -14.10
C THR A 509 -7.37 -5.12 -13.20
N VAL A 510 -7.30 -4.41 -12.08
CA VAL A 510 -8.48 -4.20 -11.22
C VAL A 510 -9.44 -3.23 -11.90
N GLU A 511 -8.97 -2.01 -12.22
CA GLU A 511 -9.72 -1.04 -13.03
C GLU A 511 -9.64 -1.45 -14.51
N TRP A 512 -10.63 -1.03 -15.31
CA TRP A 512 -10.72 -1.37 -16.72
C TRP A 512 -9.94 -0.42 -17.65
N GLU A 513 -9.78 0.85 -17.23
CA GLU A 513 -8.95 1.85 -17.92
C GLU A 513 -7.87 2.45 -16.99
#